data_ea98e9ecccd9ecbb54022704db037655
#
_entry.id   ea98e9ecccd9ecbb54022704db037655
#
_cell.length_a   1.000
_cell.length_b   1.000
_cell.length_c   1.000
_cell.angle_alpha   90.00
_cell.angle_beta   90.00
_cell.angle_gamma   90.00
#
_symmetry.space_group_name_H-M   'P 1'
#
loop_
_entity.id
_entity.type
_entity.pdbx_description
1 polymer ?
#
loop_
_entity_poly.entity_id
_entity_poly.type
_entity_poly.pdbx_seq_one_letter_code
_entity_poly.pdbx_strand_id
1 'polypeptide(L)'
;MKYLSLVAVLLLLVSCNKNGVAQKPIKTELDSVSYAIGMDVAKNVKASFDDFDNDLFIQGFTNALDSTDILLDEAEAQKVVRAYFQKKQQEEMAKRQEEAKANKEAGEKFLAENKTKDGVQTTESGLQYIVLKEGTGEKPTTASKVKVHYHGTLIDGTVFDSSVDRGEPTEFGVTQVIKGWTEGLQLMKEGAKYKFFIPSDIAYGANPRPGGKIKANAALIFDVELLEIVK
;
A
#
# COMPACT_ATOMS: atom_id res chain seq x y z
N MET A 1 23.09 -67.91 -44.55
CA MET A 1 23.69 -66.88 -43.70
C MET A 1 22.79 -65.67 -43.80
N LYS A 2 22.05 -65.41 -42.72
CA LYS A 2 20.98 -64.46 -42.70
C LYS A 2 21.51 -63.20 -42.03
N TYR A 3 21.55 -62.10 -42.74
CA TYR A 3 21.84 -60.77 -42.15
C TYR A 3 20.55 -60.16 -41.62
N LEU A 4 20.48 -60.00 -40.31
CA LEU A 4 19.37 -59.34 -39.61
C LEU A 4 19.75 -57.88 -39.44
N SER A 5 19.19 -57.02 -40.29
CA SER A 5 19.37 -55.58 -40.15
C SER A 5 18.47 -55.03 -39.03
N LEU A 6 19.09 -54.61 -37.94
CA LEU A 6 18.43 -53.96 -36.82
C LEU A 6 18.27 -52.48 -37.16
N VAL A 7 17.07 -52.06 -37.59
CA VAL A 7 16.70 -50.65 -37.75
C VAL A 7 16.32 -50.12 -36.38
N ALA A 8 17.22 -49.38 -35.76
CA ALA A 8 16.91 -48.62 -34.55
C ALA A 8 16.08 -47.38 -34.92
N VAL A 9 14.77 -47.47 -34.68
CA VAL A 9 13.87 -46.29 -34.76
C VAL A 9 14.10 -45.43 -33.51
N LEU A 10 14.80 -44.32 -33.72
CA LEU A 10 14.99 -43.30 -32.68
C LEU A 10 13.68 -42.50 -32.53
N LEU A 11 12.84 -42.91 -31.60
CA LEU A 11 11.63 -42.14 -31.17
C LEU A 11 12.08 -40.86 -30.47
N LEU A 12 12.10 -39.76 -31.19
CA LEU A 12 12.18 -38.41 -30.60
C LEU A 12 10.87 -38.14 -29.84
N LEU A 13 10.88 -38.40 -28.56
CA LEU A 13 9.81 -37.93 -27.65
C LEU A 13 9.86 -36.41 -27.61
N VAL A 14 9.09 -35.76 -28.47
CA VAL A 14 8.75 -34.33 -28.32
C VAL A 14 7.82 -34.24 -27.13
N SER A 15 8.36 -33.93 -25.95
CA SER A 15 7.59 -33.61 -24.77
C SER A 15 6.91 -32.28 -25.02
N CYS A 16 5.68 -32.29 -25.51
CA CYS A 16 4.81 -31.11 -25.49
C CYS A 16 4.42 -30.84 -24.05
N ASN A 17 4.91 -29.74 -23.50
CA ASN A 17 4.45 -29.24 -22.23
C ASN A 17 3.00 -28.70 -22.37
N LYS A 18 2.25 -28.64 -21.27
CA LYS A 18 0.81 -28.26 -21.24
C LYS A 18 0.46 -26.91 -21.89
N ASN A 19 1.45 -26.09 -22.25
CA ASN A 19 1.27 -24.74 -22.81
C ASN A 19 1.79 -24.61 -24.26
N GLY A 20 1.97 -25.70 -25.02
CA GLY A 20 2.28 -25.63 -26.45
C GLY A 20 3.69 -25.12 -26.85
N VAL A 21 4.49 -24.61 -25.90
CA VAL A 21 5.83 -24.08 -26.16
C VAL A 21 6.88 -25.15 -25.89
N ALA A 22 7.67 -25.51 -26.93
CA ALA A 22 8.78 -26.43 -26.80
C ALA A 22 9.87 -25.87 -25.86
N GLN A 23 10.25 -26.64 -24.84
CA GLN A 23 11.35 -26.24 -23.96
C GLN A 23 12.69 -26.31 -24.71
N LYS A 24 13.40 -25.21 -24.77
CA LYS A 24 14.75 -25.10 -25.32
C LYS A 24 15.76 -24.84 -24.21
N PRO A 25 16.93 -25.51 -24.20
CA PRO A 25 18.00 -25.14 -23.28
C PRO A 25 18.65 -23.83 -23.70
N ILE A 26 19.02 -23.00 -22.72
CA ILE A 26 19.81 -21.79 -22.95
C ILE A 26 21.26 -22.20 -23.25
N LYS A 27 21.78 -21.83 -24.43
CA LYS A 27 23.13 -22.21 -24.89
C LYS A 27 23.96 -21.01 -25.32
N THR A 28 23.32 -19.92 -25.71
CA THR A 28 23.98 -18.71 -26.23
C THR A 28 23.57 -17.49 -25.43
N GLU A 29 24.32 -16.40 -25.60
CA GLU A 29 23.95 -15.09 -25.03
C GLU A 29 22.57 -14.62 -25.53
N LEU A 30 22.31 -14.83 -26.83
CA LEU A 30 21.02 -14.46 -27.44
C LEU A 30 19.86 -15.26 -26.82
N ASP A 31 20.07 -16.56 -26.52
CA ASP A 31 19.04 -17.37 -25.83
C ASP A 31 18.75 -16.80 -24.44
N SER A 32 19.81 -16.40 -23.72
CA SER A 32 19.68 -15.79 -22.39
C SER A 32 18.89 -14.49 -22.43
N VAL A 33 19.21 -13.60 -23.37
CA VAL A 33 18.52 -12.32 -23.56
C VAL A 33 17.06 -12.54 -23.93
N SER A 34 16.77 -13.44 -24.88
CA SER A 34 15.39 -13.74 -25.30
C SER A 34 14.56 -14.29 -24.16
N TYR A 35 15.10 -15.19 -23.36
CA TYR A 35 14.44 -15.75 -22.19
C TYR A 35 14.18 -14.70 -21.11
N ALA A 36 15.19 -13.83 -20.86
CA ALA A 36 15.07 -12.75 -19.87
C ALA A 36 13.99 -11.74 -20.24
N ILE A 37 13.88 -11.35 -21.52
CA ILE A 37 12.80 -10.47 -22.00
C ILE A 37 11.43 -11.13 -21.75
N GLY A 38 11.28 -12.42 -22.05
CA GLY A 38 10.05 -13.15 -21.77
C GLY A 38 9.67 -13.14 -20.28
N MET A 39 10.67 -13.32 -19.39
CA MET A 39 10.46 -13.22 -17.94
C MET A 39 10.00 -11.84 -17.49
N ASP A 40 10.57 -10.77 -18.04
CA ASP A 40 10.21 -9.40 -17.69
C ASP A 40 8.81 -9.04 -18.16
N VAL A 41 8.44 -9.45 -19.37
CA VAL A 41 7.05 -9.31 -19.87
C VAL A 41 6.08 -10.06 -18.95
N ALA A 42 6.37 -11.31 -18.59
CA ALA A 42 5.52 -12.10 -17.70
C ALA A 42 5.35 -11.48 -16.31
N LYS A 43 6.42 -10.92 -15.73
CA LYS A 43 6.34 -10.18 -14.45
C LYS A 43 5.43 -8.97 -14.55
N ASN A 44 5.56 -8.18 -15.60
CA ASN A 44 4.73 -6.98 -15.81
C ASN A 44 3.26 -7.32 -16.02
N VAL A 45 2.98 -8.36 -16.82
CA VAL A 45 1.61 -8.87 -17.02
C VAL A 45 1.02 -9.33 -15.70
N LYS A 46 1.73 -10.16 -14.93
CA LYS A 46 1.27 -10.66 -13.63
C LYS A 46 1.04 -9.56 -12.60
N ALA A 47 1.81 -8.47 -12.67
CA ALA A 47 1.64 -7.31 -11.80
C ALA A 47 0.44 -6.42 -12.19
N SER A 48 0.06 -6.44 -13.48
CA SER A 48 -0.97 -5.55 -14.04
C SER A 48 -2.36 -6.19 -14.13
N PHE A 49 -2.44 -7.51 -14.09
CA PHE A 49 -3.67 -8.26 -14.30
C PHE A 49 -3.86 -9.32 -13.21
N ASP A 50 -5.02 -9.29 -12.56
CA ASP A 50 -5.42 -10.29 -11.56
C ASP A 50 -5.79 -11.63 -12.22
N ASP A 51 -6.37 -11.56 -13.43
CA ASP A 51 -6.77 -12.68 -14.26
C ASP A 51 -6.31 -12.43 -15.70
N PHE A 52 -5.67 -13.43 -16.31
CA PHE A 52 -5.00 -13.29 -17.58
C PHE A 52 -4.93 -14.63 -18.32
N ASP A 53 -5.41 -14.64 -19.57
CA ASP A 53 -5.35 -15.82 -20.45
C ASP A 53 -3.96 -15.94 -21.10
N ASN A 54 -3.14 -16.82 -20.54
CA ASN A 54 -1.78 -17.06 -21.04
C ASN A 54 -1.76 -17.60 -22.47
N ASP A 55 -2.72 -18.43 -22.86
CA ASP A 55 -2.74 -19.07 -24.15
C ASP A 55 -3.09 -18.06 -25.26
N LEU A 56 -4.08 -17.21 -25.01
CA LEU A 56 -4.41 -16.09 -25.90
C LEU A 56 -3.28 -15.06 -25.99
N PHE A 57 -2.57 -14.81 -24.89
CA PHE A 57 -1.40 -13.92 -24.91
C PHE A 57 -0.29 -14.49 -25.80
N ILE A 58 0.07 -15.76 -25.63
CA ILE A 58 1.10 -16.42 -26.43
C ILE A 58 0.68 -16.43 -27.90
N GLN A 59 -0.59 -16.73 -28.19
CA GLN A 59 -1.13 -16.67 -29.54
C GLN A 59 -0.99 -15.27 -30.15
N GLY A 60 -1.44 -14.23 -29.46
CA GLY A 60 -1.35 -12.85 -29.94
C GLY A 60 0.10 -12.40 -30.16
N PHE A 61 1.01 -12.78 -29.26
CA PHE A 61 2.43 -12.51 -29.36
C PHE A 61 3.04 -13.18 -30.61
N THR A 62 2.75 -14.46 -30.83
CA THR A 62 3.26 -15.23 -31.99
C THR A 62 2.69 -14.68 -33.29
N ASN A 63 1.37 -14.45 -33.35
CA ASN A 63 0.73 -13.90 -34.54
C ASN A 63 1.29 -12.53 -34.93
N ALA A 64 1.59 -11.69 -33.94
CA ALA A 64 2.19 -10.38 -34.18
C ALA A 64 3.64 -10.48 -34.71
N LEU A 65 4.45 -11.41 -34.18
CA LEU A 65 5.84 -11.64 -34.66
C LEU A 65 5.86 -12.15 -36.11
N ASP A 66 4.96 -13.08 -36.41
CA ASP A 66 4.92 -13.74 -37.74
C ASP A 66 4.09 -12.94 -38.75
N SER A 67 3.38 -11.90 -38.33
CA SER A 67 2.44 -11.11 -39.13
C SER A 67 1.34 -11.97 -39.80
N THR A 68 0.88 -13.02 -39.11
CA THR A 68 -0.11 -13.98 -39.57
C THR A 68 -1.28 -14.10 -38.59
N ASP A 69 -2.45 -14.44 -39.09
CA ASP A 69 -3.64 -14.74 -38.28
C ASP A 69 -4.01 -13.67 -37.22
N ILE A 70 -3.77 -12.42 -37.54
CA ILE A 70 -4.06 -11.27 -36.66
C ILE A 70 -5.56 -11.18 -36.41
N LEU A 71 -6.00 -11.38 -35.16
CA LEU A 71 -7.41 -11.33 -34.77
C LEU A 71 -7.95 -9.94 -34.47
N LEU A 72 -7.06 -9.05 -34.01
CA LEU A 72 -7.36 -7.63 -33.74
C LEU A 72 -6.33 -6.78 -34.48
N ASP A 73 -6.78 -5.79 -35.24
CA ASP A 73 -5.84 -4.81 -35.78
C ASP A 73 -5.22 -3.94 -34.66
N GLU A 74 -4.19 -3.17 -34.99
CA GLU A 74 -3.47 -2.37 -34.00
C GLU A 74 -4.39 -1.34 -33.30
N ALA A 75 -5.32 -0.74 -34.03
CA ALA A 75 -6.25 0.26 -33.48
C ALA A 75 -7.26 -0.39 -32.52
N GLU A 76 -7.79 -1.55 -32.90
CA GLU A 76 -8.68 -2.35 -32.07
C GLU A 76 -7.97 -2.85 -30.80
N ALA A 77 -6.76 -3.37 -30.91
CA ALA A 77 -5.96 -3.82 -29.78
C ALA A 77 -5.69 -2.68 -28.79
N GLN A 78 -5.26 -1.52 -29.26
CA GLN A 78 -5.07 -0.32 -28.43
C GLN A 78 -6.37 0.13 -27.75
N LYS A 79 -7.50 0.08 -28.47
CA LYS A 79 -8.81 0.47 -27.94
C LYS A 79 -9.26 -0.46 -26.81
N VAL A 80 -9.12 -1.78 -26.98
CA VAL A 80 -9.51 -2.79 -25.97
C VAL A 80 -8.66 -2.63 -24.72
N VAL A 81 -7.33 -2.53 -24.85
CA VAL A 81 -6.41 -2.35 -23.73
C VAL A 81 -6.72 -1.05 -22.97
N ARG A 82 -6.91 0.07 -23.68
CA ARG A 82 -7.27 1.35 -23.07
C ARG A 82 -8.59 1.28 -22.32
N ALA A 83 -9.62 0.68 -22.93
CA ALA A 83 -10.94 0.55 -22.30
C ALA A 83 -10.87 -0.29 -21.01
N TYR A 84 -10.09 -1.37 -21.03
CA TYR A 84 -9.88 -2.21 -19.86
C TYR A 84 -9.24 -1.43 -18.70
N PHE A 85 -8.14 -0.72 -18.95
CA PHE A 85 -7.47 0.07 -17.90
C PHE A 85 -8.32 1.24 -17.41
N GLN A 86 -9.09 1.90 -18.29
CA GLN A 86 -10.03 2.94 -17.89
C GLN A 86 -11.12 2.38 -16.96
N LYS A 87 -11.68 1.22 -17.29
CA LYS A 87 -12.66 0.54 -16.43
C LYS A 87 -12.07 0.18 -15.08
N LYS A 88 -10.90 -0.45 -15.05
CA LYS A 88 -10.19 -0.79 -13.80
C LYS A 88 -9.92 0.44 -12.94
N GLN A 89 -9.47 1.53 -13.55
CA GLN A 89 -9.24 2.79 -12.84
C GLN A 89 -10.52 3.35 -12.22
N GLN A 90 -11.65 3.29 -12.94
CA GLN A 90 -12.94 3.73 -12.42
C GLN A 90 -13.42 2.85 -11.26
N GLU A 91 -13.28 1.53 -11.36
CA GLU A 91 -13.61 0.58 -10.30
C GLU A 91 -12.78 0.84 -9.03
N GLU A 92 -11.47 1.04 -9.19
CA GLU A 92 -10.59 1.36 -8.06
C GLU A 92 -10.93 2.72 -7.42
N MET A 93 -11.23 3.74 -8.24
CA MET A 93 -11.65 5.03 -7.71
C MET A 93 -12.97 4.94 -6.94
N ALA A 94 -13.96 4.22 -7.48
CA ALA A 94 -15.23 4.00 -6.79
C ALA A 94 -15.04 3.28 -5.45
N LYS A 95 -14.21 2.21 -5.44
CA LYS A 95 -13.87 1.49 -4.21
C LYS A 95 -13.19 2.38 -3.17
N ARG A 96 -12.20 3.19 -3.60
CA ARG A 96 -11.52 4.14 -2.70
C ARG A 96 -12.47 5.19 -2.13
N GLN A 97 -13.43 5.67 -2.92
CA GLN A 97 -14.44 6.63 -2.44
C GLN A 97 -15.38 5.99 -1.40
N GLU A 98 -15.81 4.76 -1.64
CA GLU A 98 -16.64 4.02 -0.70
C GLU A 98 -15.89 3.75 0.62
N GLU A 99 -14.64 3.28 0.54
CA GLU A 99 -13.78 3.09 1.72
C GLU A 99 -13.57 4.41 2.49
N ALA A 100 -13.31 5.51 1.77
CA ALA A 100 -13.12 6.82 2.39
C ALA A 100 -14.38 7.32 3.11
N LYS A 101 -15.56 7.07 2.54
CA LYS A 101 -16.85 7.38 3.18
C LYS A 101 -17.07 6.52 4.42
N ALA A 102 -16.88 5.22 4.30
CA ALA A 102 -17.02 4.28 5.43
C ALA A 102 -16.06 4.63 6.59
N ASN A 103 -14.81 4.96 6.29
CA ASN A 103 -13.84 5.39 7.31
C ASN A 103 -14.26 6.68 8.01
N LYS A 104 -14.78 7.65 7.24
CA LYS A 104 -15.27 8.91 7.80
C LYS A 104 -16.42 8.67 8.77
N GLU A 105 -17.44 7.93 8.35
CA GLU A 105 -18.60 7.59 9.18
C GLU A 105 -18.21 6.80 10.44
N ALA A 106 -17.32 5.81 10.30
CA ALA A 106 -16.80 5.04 11.42
C ALA A 106 -16.00 5.91 12.41
N GLY A 107 -15.14 6.81 11.88
CA GLY A 107 -14.36 7.74 12.70
C GLY A 107 -15.24 8.74 13.43
N GLU A 108 -16.22 9.35 12.78
CA GLU A 108 -17.18 10.28 13.39
C GLU A 108 -17.99 9.60 14.50
N LYS A 109 -18.49 8.40 14.23
CA LYS A 109 -19.21 7.59 15.23
C LYS A 109 -18.33 7.28 16.45
N PHE A 110 -17.11 6.79 16.18
CA PHE A 110 -16.14 6.48 17.24
C PHE A 110 -15.86 7.71 18.12
N LEU A 111 -15.60 8.87 17.53
CA LEU A 111 -15.33 10.11 18.26
C LEU A 111 -16.56 10.63 19.00
N ALA A 112 -17.76 10.49 18.43
CA ALA A 112 -19.00 10.85 19.10
C ALA A 112 -19.26 10.01 20.36
N GLU A 113 -18.96 8.72 20.32
CA GLU A 113 -19.04 7.86 21.47
C GLU A 113 -17.90 8.12 22.47
N ASN A 114 -16.68 8.37 21.97
CA ASN A 114 -15.50 8.54 22.80
C ASN A 114 -15.57 9.81 23.67
N LYS A 115 -16.10 10.92 23.14
CA LYS A 115 -16.24 12.19 23.89
C LYS A 115 -17.09 12.09 25.16
N THR A 116 -17.94 11.05 25.27
CA THR A 116 -18.81 10.82 26.44
C THR A 116 -18.15 9.96 27.53
N LYS A 117 -16.93 9.45 27.26
CA LYS A 117 -16.20 8.61 28.20
C LYS A 117 -15.52 9.46 29.29
N ASP A 118 -15.41 8.89 30.47
CA ASP A 118 -14.75 9.55 31.59
C ASP A 118 -13.30 9.94 31.27
N GLY A 119 -12.92 11.17 31.63
CA GLY A 119 -11.58 11.70 31.43
C GLY A 119 -11.28 12.20 30.02
N VAL A 120 -12.16 12.01 29.05
CA VAL A 120 -11.98 12.55 27.68
C VAL A 120 -12.29 14.04 27.66
N GLN A 121 -11.33 14.81 27.17
CA GLN A 121 -11.47 16.23 26.89
C GLN A 121 -11.52 16.46 25.37
N THR A 122 -12.26 17.48 24.93
CA THR A 122 -12.42 17.81 23.51
C THR A 122 -12.09 19.28 23.29
N THR A 123 -11.28 19.59 22.30
CA THR A 123 -10.95 20.96 21.89
C THR A 123 -11.91 21.47 20.82
N GLU A 124 -11.82 22.76 20.47
CA GLU A 124 -12.64 23.39 19.40
C GLU A 124 -12.40 22.76 18.02
N SER A 125 -11.19 22.26 17.76
CA SER A 125 -10.85 21.58 16.49
C SER A 125 -11.44 20.18 16.38
N GLY A 126 -12.00 19.65 17.47
CA GLY A 126 -12.48 18.27 17.57
C GLY A 126 -11.40 17.27 17.99
N LEU A 127 -10.17 17.70 18.29
CA LEU A 127 -9.16 16.84 18.92
C LEU A 127 -9.70 16.39 20.28
N GLN A 128 -9.66 15.06 20.51
CA GLN A 128 -9.99 14.52 21.83
C GLN A 128 -8.73 13.96 22.47
N TYR A 129 -8.64 14.08 23.79
CA TYR A 129 -7.50 13.57 24.53
C TYR A 129 -7.83 13.12 25.95
N ILE A 130 -7.01 12.22 26.47
CA ILE A 130 -6.99 11.80 27.86
C ILE A 130 -5.58 12.06 28.40
N VAL A 131 -5.50 12.63 29.60
CA VAL A 131 -4.24 12.75 30.34
C VAL A 131 -3.98 11.43 31.07
N LEU A 132 -2.99 10.67 30.59
CA LEU A 132 -2.59 9.42 31.23
C LEU A 132 -1.56 9.63 32.36
N LYS A 133 -0.72 10.68 32.18
CA LYS A 133 0.28 11.10 33.16
C LYS A 133 0.51 12.59 32.98
N GLU A 134 0.45 13.35 34.06
CA GLU A 134 0.82 14.76 34.06
C GLU A 134 2.35 14.93 33.95
N GLY A 135 2.77 15.95 33.20
CA GLY A 135 4.15 16.39 33.17
C GLY A 135 4.40 17.54 34.16
N THR A 136 5.67 17.73 34.50
CA THR A 136 6.08 18.79 35.43
C THR A 136 6.91 19.88 34.77
N GLY A 137 7.38 19.67 33.52
CA GLY A 137 8.17 20.64 32.78
C GLY A 137 7.36 21.71 32.08
N GLU A 138 7.99 22.43 31.17
CA GLU A 138 7.37 23.47 30.36
C GLU A 138 6.47 22.87 29.26
N LYS A 139 5.64 23.71 28.64
CA LYS A 139 4.87 23.36 27.46
C LYS A 139 5.62 23.76 26.19
N PRO A 140 5.67 22.90 25.16
CA PRO A 140 6.24 23.31 23.89
C PRO A 140 5.38 24.37 23.19
N THR A 141 6.03 25.18 22.39
CA THR A 141 5.41 26.16 21.51
C THR A 141 5.47 25.70 20.05
N THR A 142 4.86 26.43 19.13
CA THR A 142 4.96 26.15 17.69
C THR A 142 6.39 26.21 17.14
N ALA A 143 7.30 26.91 17.80
CA ALA A 143 8.71 27.02 17.43
C ALA A 143 9.58 25.89 18.01
N SER A 144 9.04 25.09 18.93
CA SER A 144 9.80 24.07 19.64
C SER A 144 10.05 22.82 18.78
N LYS A 145 11.16 22.16 19.08
CA LYS A 145 11.45 20.77 18.68
C LYS A 145 11.25 19.88 19.90
N VAL A 146 10.59 18.76 19.72
CA VAL A 146 10.26 17.85 20.82
C VAL A 146 10.77 16.45 20.55
N LYS A 147 11.12 15.73 21.60
CA LYS A 147 11.47 14.33 21.60
C LYS A 147 10.36 13.54 22.27
N VAL A 148 9.81 12.56 21.57
CA VAL A 148 8.63 11.83 22.01
C VAL A 148 8.78 10.32 21.81
N HIS A 149 8.12 9.56 22.67
CA HIS A 149 7.66 8.23 22.32
C HIS A 149 6.20 8.27 21.91
N TYR A 150 5.85 7.48 20.90
CA TYR A 150 4.47 7.36 20.47
C TYR A 150 4.13 5.96 19.96
N HIS A 151 2.84 5.64 20.04
CA HIS A 151 2.26 4.42 19.48
C HIS A 151 0.96 4.80 18.78
N GLY A 152 0.93 4.67 17.45
CA GLY A 152 -0.17 5.10 16.61
C GLY A 152 -0.98 3.92 16.08
N THR A 153 -2.30 3.95 16.31
CA THR A 153 -3.24 2.92 15.86
C THR A 153 -4.43 3.53 15.12
N LEU A 154 -5.03 2.74 14.25
CA LEU A 154 -6.37 2.98 13.73
C LEU A 154 -7.41 2.66 14.81
N ILE A 155 -8.68 3.01 14.57
CA ILE A 155 -9.78 2.75 15.51
C ILE A 155 -10.06 1.25 15.71
N ASP A 156 -9.62 0.38 14.81
CA ASP A 156 -9.70 -1.07 14.90
C ASP A 156 -8.52 -1.70 15.66
N GLY A 157 -7.58 -0.89 16.15
CA GLY A 157 -6.37 -1.32 16.84
C GLY A 157 -5.19 -1.65 15.93
N THR A 158 -5.31 -1.53 14.61
CA THR A 158 -4.21 -1.77 13.69
C THR A 158 -3.09 -0.76 13.92
N VAL A 159 -1.90 -1.22 14.31
CA VAL A 159 -0.71 -0.37 14.48
C VAL A 159 -0.19 0.06 13.11
N PHE A 160 -0.11 1.38 12.88
CA PHE A 160 0.45 1.91 11.63
C PHE A 160 1.85 2.49 11.80
N ASP A 161 2.18 3.02 12.99
CA ASP A 161 3.52 3.52 13.31
C ASP A 161 3.73 3.55 14.83
N SER A 162 4.94 3.20 15.31
CA SER A 162 5.28 3.16 16.72
C SER A 162 6.78 3.33 16.94
N SER A 163 7.17 4.39 17.63
CA SER A 163 8.54 4.59 18.10
C SER A 163 8.87 3.66 19.26
N VAL A 164 7.86 3.22 20.00
CA VAL A 164 8.03 2.27 21.11
C VAL A 164 8.44 0.90 20.56
N ASP A 165 7.78 0.43 19.49
CA ASP A 165 8.11 -0.85 18.85
C ASP A 165 9.49 -0.82 18.17
N ARG A 166 9.94 0.37 17.72
CA ARG A 166 11.30 0.57 17.20
C ARG A 166 12.36 0.62 18.28
N GLY A 167 11.97 0.83 19.53
CA GLY A 167 12.89 0.89 20.70
C GLY A 167 13.59 2.24 20.89
N GLU A 168 13.27 3.26 20.09
CA GLU A 168 13.91 4.57 20.14
C GLU A 168 12.92 5.73 19.94
N PRO A 169 13.06 6.83 20.72
CA PRO A 169 12.21 8.00 20.56
C PRO A 169 12.49 8.73 19.25
N THR A 170 11.53 9.54 18.83
CA THR A 170 11.65 10.33 17.61
C THR A 170 11.57 11.82 17.93
N GLU A 171 12.31 12.64 17.19
CA GLU A 171 12.30 14.09 17.29
C GLU A 171 11.52 14.75 16.14
N PHE A 172 10.67 15.71 16.48
CA PHE A 172 9.86 16.48 15.53
C PHE A 172 9.86 17.97 15.87
N GLY A 173 9.84 18.82 14.87
CA GLY A 173 9.34 20.19 15.03
C GLY A 173 7.83 20.17 15.25
N VAL A 174 7.32 20.89 16.22
CA VAL A 174 5.89 20.90 16.60
C VAL A 174 4.97 21.22 15.42
N THR A 175 5.42 22.01 14.45
CA THR A 175 4.67 22.35 13.24
C THR A 175 4.97 21.43 12.04
N GLN A 176 5.82 20.42 12.18
CA GLN A 176 6.20 19.50 11.11
C GLN A 176 5.39 18.18 11.11
N VAL A 177 4.36 18.11 11.93
CA VAL A 177 3.47 16.96 12.11
C VAL A 177 2.04 17.32 11.72
N ILE A 178 1.12 16.35 11.78
CA ILE A 178 -0.30 16.60 11.52
C ILE A 178 -0.88 17.63 12.51
N LYS A 179 -1.90 18.37 12.07
CA LYS A 179 -2.49 19.48 12.86
C LYS A 179 -2.92 19.05 14.27
N GLY A 180 -3.52 17.87 14.40
CA GLY A 180 -3.91 17.33 15.70
C GLY A 180 -2.73 17.11 16.65
N TRP A 181 -1.56 16.75 16.14
CA TRP A 181 -0.33 16.68 16.94
C TRP A 181 0.22 18.07 17.29
N THR A 182 0.25 18.97 16.30
CA THR A 182 0.66 20.38 16.55
C THR A 182 -0.14 21.00 17.69
N GLU A 183 -1.45 20.76 17.73
CA GLU A 183 -2.31 21.23 18.80
C GLU A 183 -2.09 20.43 20.10
N GLY A 184 -2.13 19.11 20.03
CA GLY A 184 -2.03 18.22 21.19
C GLY A 184 -0.74 18.37 21.97
N LEU A 185 0.41 18.49 21.25
CA LEU A 185 1.71 18.68 21.90
C LEU A 185 1.78 19.96 22.73
N GLN A 186 1.14 21.05 22.29
CA GLN A 186 1.10 22.31 23.03
C GLN A 186 0.19 22.25 24.29
N LEU A 187 -0.66 21.24 24.42
CA LEU A 187 -1.43 20.97 25.64
C LEU A 187 -0.58 20.24 26.70
N MET A 188 0.40 19.45 26.24
CA MET A 188 1.26 18.63 27.12
C MET A 188 2.35 19.46 27.79
N LYS A 189 2.72 19.06 28.99
CA LYS A 189 3.97 19.48 29.63
C LYS A 189 5.05 18.43 29.40
N GLU A 190 6.31 18.81 29.39
CA GLU A 190 7.43 17.85 29.37
C GLU A 190 7.30 16.84 30.52
N GLY A 191 7.49 15.55 30.21
CA GLY A 191 7.27 14.42 31.10
C GLY A 191 5.84 13.88 31.11
N ALA A 192 4.90 14.50 30.37
CA ALA A 192 3.51 14.05 30.27
C ALA A 192 3.33 12.88 29.32
N LYS A 193 2.26 12.10 29.56
CA LYS A 193 1.76 11.10 28.62
C LYS A 193 0.29 11.30 28.38
N TYR A 194 -0.09 11.48 27.12
CA TYR A 194 -1.47 11.71 26.69
C TYR A 194 -1.88 10.63 25.68
N LYS A 195 -3.18 10.36 25.63
CA LYS A 195 -3.80 9.63 24.53
C LYS A 195 -4.60 10.60 23.70
N PHE A 196 -4.27 10.71 22.41
CA PHE A 196 -5.00 11.53 21.45
C PHE A 196 -5.91 10.68 20.59
N PHE A 197 -7.10 11.21 20.30
CA PHE A 197 -8.04 10.69 19.31
C PHE A 197 -8.28 11.80 18.30
N ILE A 198 -7.78 11.61 17.09
CA ILE A 198 -7.62 12.69 16.11
C ILE A 198 -8.59 12.45 14.97
N PRO A 199 -9.58 13.36 14.75
CA PRO A 199 -10.42 13.29 13.57
C PRO A 199 -9.60 13.45 12.28
N SER A 200 -10.08 12.85 11.20
CA SER A 200 -9.36 12.81 9.93
C SER A 200 -9.00 14.19 9.40
N ASP A 201 -9.82 15.20 9.62
CA ASP A 201 -9.65 16.56 9.07
C ASP A 201 -8.42 17.29 9.63
N ILE A 202 -7.98 16.92 10.82
CA ILE A 202 -6.74 17.42 11.44
C ILE A 202 -5.64 16.33 11.51
N ALA A 203 -5.86 15.20 10.79
CA ALA A 203 -4.88 14.14 10.54
C ALA A 203 -4.42 14.16 9.08
N TYR A 204 -4.64 13.08 8.33
CA TYR A 204 -4.20 12.97 6.92
C TYR A 204 -5.33 13.22 5.91
N GLY A 205 -6.57 13.41 6.35
CA GLY A 205 -7.73 13.72 5.51
C GLY A 205 -8.01 12.69 4.42
N ALA A 206 -8.50 13.21 3.27
CA ALA A 206 -8.88 12.38 2.14
C ALA A 206 -7.67 11.81 1.34
N ASN A 207 -6.47 12.37 1.54
CA ASN A 207 -5.29 12.05 0.72
C ASN A 207 -4.09 11.60 1.57
N PRO A 208 -4.17 10.48 2.30
CA PRO A 208 -3.02 9.93 3.01
C PRO A 208 -1.96 9.43 2.01
N ARG A 209 -0.74 9.15 2.52
CA ARG A 209 0.34 8.60 1.70
C ARG A 209 -0.09 7.28 1.04
N PRO A 210 0.05 7.13 -0.28
CA PRO A 210 -0.30 5.90 -0.98
C PRO A 210 0.46 4.68 -0.44
N GLY A 211 -0.19 3.52 -0.42
CA GLY A 211 0.42 2.26 0.02
C GLY A 211 0.58 2.09 1.53
N GLY A 212 0.28 3.12 2.33
CA GLY A 212 0.31 3.05 3.79
C GLY A 212 -0.90 2.32 4.39
N LYS A 213 -0.81 2.00 5.68
CA LYS A 213 -1.92 1.42 6.46
C LYS A 213 -3.05 2.43 6.70
N ILE A 214 -2.73 3.73 6.80
CA ILE A 214 -3.73 4.78 6.97
C ILE A 214 -4.47 4.98 5.66
N LYS A 215 -5.79 4.80 5.70
CA LYS A 215 -6.68 4.99 4.55
C LYS A 215 -7.31 6.39 4.59
N ALA A 216 -7.91 6.78 3.46
CA ALA A 216 -8.59 8.08 3.36
C ALA A 216 -9.63 8.26 4.46
N ASN A 217 -9.65 9.44 5.06
CA ASN A 217 -10.55 9.85 6.14
C ASN A 217 -10.52 8.99 7.40
N ALA A 218 -9.47 8.23 7.65
CA ALA A 218 -9.31 7.47 8.88
C ALA A 218 -9.09 8.41 10.08
N ALA A 219 -9.84 8.21 11.17
CA ALA A 219 -9.51 8.76 12.48
C ALA A 219 -8.36 7.97 13.10
N LEU A 220 -7.52 8.65 13.86
CA LEU A 220 -6.28 8.10 14.41
C LEU A 220 -6.28 8.16 15.93
N ILE A 221 -5.63 7.17 16.54
CA ILE A 221 -5.38 7.12 17.97
C ILE A 221 -3.88 7.10 18.19
N PHE A 222 -3.39 7.91 19.13
CA PHE A 222 -1.98 7.93 19.52
C PHE A 222 -1.85 7.95 21.04
N ASP A 223 -1.04 7.04 21.58
CA ASP A 223 -0.44 7.23 22.88
C ASP A 223 0.88 8.00 22.68
N VAL A 224 1.02 9.17 23.30
CA VAL A 224 2.17 10.06 23.13
C VAL A 224 2.78 10.37 24.49
N GLU A 225 4.07 10.18 24.63
CA GLU A 225 4.85 10.60 25.79
C GLU A 225 5.85 11.68 25.37
N LEU A 226 5.70 12.87 25.90
CA LEU A 226 6.59 14.00 25.66
C LEU A 226 7.78 13.88 26.63
N LEU A 227 8.93 13.46 26.09
CA LEU A 227 10.13 13.19 26.89
C LEU A 227 10.90 14.48 27.17
N GLU A 228 11.07 15.33 26.15
CA GLU A 228 11.96 16.49 26.22
C GLU A 228 11.57 17.55 25.19
N ILE A 229 11.71 18.81 25.56
CA ILE A 229 11.72 19.95 24.62
C ILE A 229 13.18 20.21 24.25
N VAL A 230 13.55 19.86 23.02
CA VAL A 230 14.94 19.98 22.52
C VAL A 230 15.27 21.46 22.33
N LYS A 231 16.35 21.91 22.98
CA LYS A 231 16.86 23.30 22.95
C LYS A 231 17.75 23.56 21.75
#